data_6479416d3a3882c1c878187d169b105a
#
_entry.id   6479416d3a3882c1c878187d169b105a
#
_cell.length_a   1.000
_cell.length_b   1.000
_cell.length_c   1.000
_cell.angle_alpha   90.00
_cell.angle_beta   90.00
_cell.angle_gamma   90.00
#
_symmetry.space_group_name_H-M   'P 1'
#
loop_
_entity.id
_entity.type
_entity.pdbx_description
1 polymer ?
#
loop_
_entity_poly.entity_id
_entity_poly.type
_entity_poly.pdbx_seq_one_letter_code
_entity_poly.pdbx_strand_id
1 'polypeptide(L)'
;MPIRPERAALYPGGSIRSPEWLAFRAFLLFRAANRCEGTLDRPDCRAANGQPHPETGSRVVLTVAHMDHDETHADPERCRALCQRRHNRWDAPHRARTRRAALATADLFEGED
;
A
#
# COMPACT_ATOMS: atom_id res chain seq x y z
N MET A 1 -2.42 -8.43 -4.96
CA MET A 1 -1.70 -9.63 -4.53
C MET A 1 -2.15 -10.04 -3.14
N PRO A 2 -2.25 -11.33 -2.88
CA PRO A 2 -2.60 -11.75 -1.52
C PRO A 2 -1.51 -11.35 -0.52
N ILE A 3 -1.94 -10.90 0.64
CA ILE A 3 -1.03 -10.53 1.73
C ILE A 3 -0.65 -11.80 2.49
N ARG A 4 0.64 -11.97 2.76
CA ARG A 4 1.11 -13.11 3.54
C ARG A 4 0.54 -13.06 4.96
N PRO A 5 0.22 -14.22 5.57
CA PRO A 5 -0.38 -14.24 6.91
C PRO A 5 0.41 -13.49 7.97
N GLU A 6 1.74 -13.59 7.95
CA GLU A 6 2.61 -12.90 8.90
C GLU A 6 2.54 -11.38 8.75
N ARG A 7 2.31 -10.87 7.53
CA ARG A 7 2.11 -9.45 7.30
C ARG A 7 0.70 -9.00 7.65
N ALA A 8 -0.29 -9.81 7.34
CA ALA A 8 -1.68 -9.52 7.70
C ALA A 8 -1.84 -9.35 9.20
N ALA A 9 -1.08 -10.11 10.00
CA ALA A 9 -1.13 -10.04 11.47
C ALA A 9 -0.61 -8.70 12.01
N LEU A 10 0.14 -7.93 11.21
CA LEU A 10 0.65 -6.61 11.63
C LEU A 10 -0.40 -5.51 11.55
N TYR A 11 -1.48 -5.74 10.81
CA TYR A 11 -2.55 -4.75 10.69
C TYR A 11 -3.38 -4.67 11.97
N PRO A 12 -4.06 -3.52 12.22
CA PRO A 12 -4.92 -3.37 13.39
C PRO A 12 -5.90 -4.52 13.51
N GLY A 13 -6.02 -5.10 14.71
CA GLY A 13 -6.87 -6.25 14.96
C GLY A 13 -6.31 -7.57 14.46
N GLY A 14 -5.08 -7.58 13.91
CA GLY A 14 -4.38 -8.79 13.47
C GLY A 14 -4.82 -9.33 12.11
N SER A 15 -5.63 -8.58 11.35
CA SER A 15 -6.13 -9.03 10.05
C SER A 15 -6.62 -7.84 9.23
N ILE A 16 -6.49 -7.94 7.91
CA ILE A 16 -7.05 -6.95 6.99
C ILE A 16 -8.59 -7.01 6.94
N ARG A 17 -9.18 -8.00 7.59
CA ARG A 17 -10.64 -8.17 7.70
C ARG A 17 -11.17 -7.81 9.08
N SER A 18 -10.30 -7.39 10.00
CA SER A 18 -10.72 -7.02 11.35
C SER A 18 -11.61 -5.77 11.32
N PRO A 19 -12.55 -5.61 12.28
CA PRO A 19 -13.33 -4.39 12.37
C PRO A 19 -12.48 -3.14 12.50
N GLU A 20 -11.37 -3.23 13.22
CA GLU A 20 -10.44 -2.11 13.44
C GLU A 20 -9.81 -1.64 12.12
N TRP A 21 -9.33 -2.55 11.30
CA TRP A 21 -8.75 -2.22 10.01
C TRP A 21 -9.80 -1.67 9.05
N LEU A 22 -10.98 -2.31 8.99
CA LEU A 22 -12.05 -1.88 8.09
C LEU A 22 -12.56 -0.48 8.46
N ALA A 23 -12.65 -0.17 9.75
CA ALA A 23 -13.03 1.16 10.21
C ALA A 23 -11.98 2.21 9.83
N PHE A 24 -10.70 1.91 10.00
CA PHE A 24 -9.61 2.79 9.61
C PHE A 24 -9.62 3.04 8.10
N ARG A 25 -9.77 1.99 7.31
CA ARG A 25 -9.87 2.10 5.86
C ARG A 25 -11.05 2.97 5.43
N ALA A 26 -12.20 2.73 6.03
CA ALA A 26 -13.41 3.52 5.73
C ALA A 26 -13.21 5.01 6.05
N PHE A 27 -12.54 5.31 7.16
CA PHE A 27 -12.21 6.68 7.53
C PHE A 27 -11.33 7.36 6.48
N LEU A 28 -10.28 6.67 6.02
CA LEU A 28 -9.38 7.22 5.00
C LEU A 28 -10.10 7.46 3.67
N LEU A 29 -10.94 6.52 3.24
CA LEU A 29 -11.71 6.67 2.01
C LEU A 29 -12.70 7.85 2.11
N PHE A 30 -13.31 8.02 3.27
CA PHE A 30 -14.20 9.15 3.52
C PHE A 30 -13.43 10.47 3.45
N ARG A 31 -12.28 10.55 4.12
CA ARG A 31 -11.41 11.74 4.08
C ARG A 31 -11.02 12.10 2.66
N ALA A 32 -10.73 11.09 1.84
CA ALA A 32 -10.32 11.26 0.45
C ALA A 32 -11.48 11.55 -0.51
N ALA A 33 -12.70 11.60 -0.04
CA ALA A 33 -13.91 11.69 -0.87
C ALA A 33 -13.97 10.58 -1.91
N ASN A 34 -13.52 9.38 -1.54
CA ASN A 34 -13.50 8.18 -2.39
C ASN A 34 -12.65 8.36 -3.65
N ARG A 35 -11.60 9.17 -3.58
CA ARG A 35 -10.68 9.44 -4.68
C ARG A 35 -9.24 9.27 -4.21
N CYS A 36 -8.33 9.00 -5.17
CA CYS A 36 -6.90 8.93 -4.87
C CYS A 36 -6.41 10.24 -4.28
N GLU A 37 -5.62 10.17 -3.20
CA GLU A 37 -5.06 11.34 -2.55
C GLU A 37 -3.73 11.81 -3.18
N GLY A 38 -3.20 11.03 -4.12
CA GLY A 38 -1.96 11.37 -4.80
C GLY A 38 -0.71 11.02 -4.00
N THR A 39 0.43 11.13 -4.66
CA THR A 39 1.76 10.94 -4.07
C THR A 39 2.61 12.17 -4.32
N LEU A 40 3.84 12.19 -3.77
CA LEU A 40 4.73 13.35 -3.94
C LEU A 40 5.08 13.62 -5.41
N ASP A 41 5.20 12.57 -6.23
CA ASP A 41 5.50 12.69 -7.65
C ASP A 41 4.25 12.92 -8.51
N ARG A 42 3.06 12.63 -7.96
CA ARG A 42 1.78 12.86 -8.65
C ARG A 42 0.74 13.36 -7.63
N PRO A 43 0.93 14.55 -7.08
CA PRO A 43 0.03 15.07 -6.04
C PRO A 43 -1.36 15.42 -6.55
N ASP A 44 -1.54 15.56 -7.86
CA ASP A 44 -2.80 15.93 -8.52
C ASP A 44 -3.67 14.73 -8.87
N CYS A 45 -3.21 13.50 -8.64
CA CYS A 45 -4.01 12.32 -8.97
C CYS A 45 -5.27 12.28 -8.08
N ARG A 46 -6.43 12.18 -8.71
CA ARG A 46 -7.75 12.13 -8.04
C ARG A 46 -8.63 11.07 -8.68
N ALA A 47 -8.03 9.94 -9.09
CA ALA A 47 -8.77 8.83 -9.69
C ALA A 47 -9.88 8.36 -8.75
N ALA A 48 -11.11 8.30 -9.25
CA ALA A 48 -12.29 7.97 -8.45
C ALA A 48 -12.45 6.46 -8.34
N ASN A 49 -12.69 5.99 -7.12
CA ASN A 49 -12.92 4.58 -6.85
C ASN A 49 -14.06 4.03 -7.69
N GLY A 50 -13.84 2.89 -8.34
CA GLY A 50 -14.85 2.23 -9.17
C GLY A 50 -14.99 2.79 -10.57
N GLN A 51 -14.31 3.88 -10.91
CA GLN A 51 -14.38 4.52 -12.23
C GLN A 51 -13.13 4.21 -13.05
N PRO A 52 -13.17 4.43 -14.38
CA PRO A 52 -11.97 4.26 -15.20
C PRO A 52 -10.89 5.26 -14.79
N HIS A 53 -9.65 4.79 -14.73
CA HIS A 53 -8.51 5.64 -14.43
C HIS A 53 -8.26 6.60 -15.61
N PRO A 54 -8.02 7.91 -15.35
CA PRO A 54 -7.82 8.89 -16.44
C PRO A 54 -6.63 8.56 -17.35
N GLU A 55 -5.58 7.91 -16.83
CA GLU A 55 -4.38 7.58 -17.58
C GLU A 55 -4.43 6.21 -18.26
N THR A 56 -5.09 5.23 -17.62
CA THR A 56 -5.02 3.83 -18.08
C THR A 56 -6.35 3.27 -18.57
N GLY A 57 -7.48 3.89 -18.19
CA GLY A 57 -8.80 3.37 -18.50
C GLY A 57 -9.22 2.18 -17.66
N SER A 58 -8.33 1.62 -16.85
CA SER A 58 -8.62 0.50 -15.97
C SER A 58 -9.48 0.94 -14.79
N ARG A 59 -10.34 0.03 -14.31
CA ARG A 59 -11.17 0.33 -13.14
C ARG A 59 -10.30 0.63 -11.93
N VAL A 60 -10.55 1.76 -11.28
CA VAL A 60 -9.84 2.19 -10.09
C VAL A 60 -10.34 1.40 -8.88
N VAL A 61 -9.40 0.87 -8.10
CA VAL A 61 -9.66 0.31 -6.77
C VAL A 61 -8.75 1.06 -5.80
N LEU A 62 -9.36 1.82 -4.88
CA LEU A 62 -8.59 2.53 -3.86
C LEU A 62 -8.10 1.56 -2.79
N THR A 63 -6.85 1.72 -2.43
CA THR A 63 -6.20 0.95 -1.37
C THR A 63 -5.58 1.89 -0.35
N VAL A 64 -5.34 1.39 0.86
CA VAL A 64 -4.65 2.17 1.88
C VAL A 64 -3.15 1.91 1.75
N ALA A 65 -2.39 2.98 1.51
CA ALA A 65 -0.94 2.92 1.43
C ALA A 65 -0.33 3.49 2.70
N HIS A 66 0.59 2.75 3.30
CA HIS A 66 1.43 3.24 4.39
C HIS A 66 2.61 3.98 3.74
N MET A 67 2.64 5.30 3.88
CA MET A 67 3.63 6.12 3.16
C MET A 67 5.06 5.89 3.66
N ASP A 68 5.21 5.37 4.87
CA ASP A 68 6.50 4.97 5.45
C ASP A 68 6.79 3.46 5.30
N HIS A 69 5.95 2.73 4.56
CA HIS A 69 6.04 1.28 4.34
C HIS A 69 5.96 0.47 5.64
N ASP A 70 5.35 1.02 6.68
CA ASP A 70 5.22 0.37 7.99
C ASP A 70 3.75 0.11 8.29
N GLU A 71 3.31 -1.14 8.13
CA GLU A 71 1.92 -1.56 8.33
C GLU A 71 1.56 -1.84 9.79
N THR A 72 2.50 -1.60 10.73
CA THR A 72 2.26 -1.88 12.14
C THR A 72 1.42 -0.82 12.85
N HIS A 73 1.13 0.30 12.18
CA HIS A 73 0.32 1.37 12.76
C HIS A 73 -0.87 1.70 11.88
N ALA A 74 -1.87 2.33 12.48
CA ALA A 74 -3.03 2.91 11.79
C ALA A 74 -3.06 4.41 12.04
N ASP A 75 -2.09 5.13 11.50
CA ASP A 75 -1.94 6.57 11.68
C ASP A 75 -2.44 7.29 10.42
N PRO A 76 -3.55 8.06 10.52
CA PRO A 76 -4.10 8.76 9.35
C PRO A 76 -3.12 9.73 8.69
N GLU A 77 -2.15 10.28 9.44
CA GLU A 77 -1.17 11.22 8.90
C GLU A 77 -0.10 10.53 8.07
N ARG A 78 0.10 9.22 8.28
CA ARG A 78 1.11 8.42 7.59
C ARG A 78 0.54 7.51 6.52
N CYS A 79 -0.77 7.55 6.32
CA CYS A 79 -1.44 6.71 5.34
C CYS A 79 -2.22 7.57 4.35
N ARG A 80 -2.36 7.05 3.13
CA ARG A 80 -3.17 7.69 2.09
C ARG A 80 -4.01 6.66 1.36
N ALA A 81 -5.19 7.08 0.92
CA ALA A 81 -5.97 6.32 -0.04
C ALA A 81 -5.35 6.55 -1.42
N LEU A 82 -4.83 5.49 -2.02
CA LEU A 82 -4.18 5.58 -3.33
C LEU A 82 -4.82 4.60 -4.30
N CYS A 83 -4.96 5.03 -5.57
CA CYS A 83 -5.30 4.10 -6.63
C CYS A 83 -4.15 3.09 -6.82
N GLN A 84 -4.47 1.95 -7.43
CA GLN A 84 -3.48 0.87 -7.62
C GLN A 84 -2.21 1.36 -8.31
N ARG A 85 -2.34 2.23 -9.32
CA ARG A 85 -1.20 2.76 -10.05
C ARG A 85 -0.27 3.57 -9.16
N ARG A 86 -0.81 4.48 -8.34
CA ARG A 86 0.00 5.30 -7.41
C ARG A 86 0.58 4.44 -6.30
N HIS A 87 -0.21 3.54 -5.74
CA HIS A 87 0.26 2.64 -4.68
C HIS A 87 1.41 1.76 -5.17
N ASN A 88 1.26 1.14 -6.33
CA ASN A 88 2.30 0.27 -6.88
C ASN A 88 3.58 1.05 -7.17
N ARG A 89 3.49 2.25 -7.71
CA ARG A 89 4.65 3.08 -7.99
C ARG A 89 5.33 3.58 -6.72
N TRP A 90 4.55 3.87 -5.69
CA TRP A 90 5.10 4.27 -4.38
C TRP A 90 5.89 3.13 -3.74
N ASP A 91 5.36 1.90 -3.81
CA ASP A 91 5.97 0.74 -3.16
C ASP A 91 7.11 0.12 -3.97
N ALA A 92 7.18 0.35 -5.28
CA ALA A 92 8.14 -0.32 -6.16
C ALA A 92 9.60 -0.17 -5.72
N PRO A 93 10.11 1.03 -5.37
CA PRO A 93 11.50 1.16 -4.90
C PRO A 93 11.75 0.40 -3.62
N HIS A 94 10.78 0.41 -2.68
CA HIS A 94 10.89 -0.32 -1.43
C HIS A 94 10.96 -1.83 -1.67
N ARG A 95 10.07 -2.36 -2.53
CA ARG A 95 10.07 -3.78 -2.89
C ARG A 95 11.39 -4.19 -3.55
N ALA A 96 11.93 -3.35 -4.43
CA ALA A 96 13.21 -3.61 -5.09
C ALA A 96 14.35 -3.68 -4.08
N ARG A 97 14.38 -2.77 -3.09
CA ARG A 97 15.40 -2.79 -2.02
C ARG A 97 15.28 -4.05 -1.17
N THR A 98 14.07 -4.42 -0.80
CA THR A 98 13.81 -5.63 -0.01
C THR A 98 14.26 -6.88 -0.76
N ARG A 99 13.97 -6.96 -2.05
CA ARG A 99 14.39 -8.09 -2.89
C ARG A 99 15.91 -8.18 -2.99
N ARG A 100 16.59 -7.06 -3.21
CA ARG A 100 18.06 -7.03 -3.28
C ARG A 100 18.70 -7.46 -1.97
N ALA A 101 18.16 -7.01 -0.84
CA ALA A 101 18.65 -7.41 0.47
C ALA A 101 18.49 -8.91 0.69
N ALA A 102 17.36 -9.49 0.31
CA ALA A 102 17.10 -10.91 0.43
C ALA A 102 18.07 -11.74 -0.45
N LEU A 103 18.33 -11.29 -1.68
CA LEU A 103 19.26 -11.95 -2.59
C LEU A 103 20.70 -11.88 -2.07
N ALA A 104 21.12 -10.74 -1.53
CA ALA A 104 22.45 -10.59 -0.95
C ALA A 104 22.63 -11.52 0.25
N THR A 105 21.62 -11.68 1.09
CA THR A 105 21.63 -12.61 2.22
C THR A 105 21.76 -14.05 1.74
N ALA A 106 21.00 -14.43 0.71
CA ALA A 106 21.06 -15.77 0.13
C ALA A 106 22.45 -16.06 -0.43
N ASP A 107 23.06 -15.10 -1.14
CA ASP A 107 24.40 -15.25 -1.69
C ASP A 107 25.45 -15.48 -0.60
N LEU A 108 25.32 -14.78 0.55
CA LEU A 108 26.21 -14.96 1.69
C LEU A 108 26.12 -16.37 2.25
N PHE A 109 24.92 -16.92 2.36
CA PHE A 109 24.73 -18.28 2.86
C PHE A 109 25.25 -19.34 1.86
N GLU A 110 25.06 -19.12 0.58
CA GLU A 110 25.56 -20.04 -0.45
C GLU A 110 27.09 -20.02 -0.54
N GLY A 111 27.72 -18.90 -0.23
CA GLY A 111 29.16 -18.77 -0.28
C GLY A 111 29.91 -19.39 0.90
N GLU A 112 29.20 -19.90 1.90
CA GLU A 112 29.80 -20.52 3.09
C GLU A 112 30.07 -22.02 2.95
N ASP A 113 29.69 -22.63 1.84
CA ASP A 113 29.93 -24.07 1.58
C ASP A 113 31.43 -24.31 1.14
#